data_60f7bf2b77ca43742a991e8d18a27305
#
_entry.id   60f7bf2b77ca43742a991e8d18a27305
#
_cell.length_a   1.000
_cell.length_b   1.000
_cell.length_c   1.000
_cell.angle_alpha   90.00
_cell.angle_beta   90.00
_cell.angle_gamma   90.00
#
_symmetry.space_group_name_H-M   'P 1'
#
loop_
_entity.id
_entity.type
_entity.pdbx_description
1 polymer ?
#
loop_
_entity_poly.entity_id
_entity_poly.type
_entity_poly.pdbx_seq_one_letter_code
_entity_poly.pdbx_strand_id
1 'polypeptide(L)'
;MLPAGAEERANDRLVAAFRALEDGAQVPTLPTLFSGEVNAFSLPARRTTELIVHHDDLDTTWEWHEADPEAILDAIEVCVLRLQADPRSPGLRIVAAEGEQWVVGDGSFRIEGYYEELLPFLARGQVEEGLQYEGELPKLPPW
;
A
#
# COMPACT_ATOMS: atom_id res chain seq x y z
N MET A 1 8.31 15.23 23.07
CA MET A 1 7.47 16.22 22.35
C MET A 1 8.38 17.09 21.48
N LEU A 2 8.13 17.11 20.19
CA LEU A 2 8.85 17.98 19.27
C LEU A 2 8.38 19.44 19.45
N PRO A 3 9.25 20.44 19.25
CA PRO A 3 8.84 21.85 19.31
C PRO A 3 7.80 22.17 18.22
N ALA A 4 6.87 23.07 18.52
CA ALA A 4 5.85 23.53 17.57
C ALA A 4 6.49 23.91 16.22
N GLY A 5 5.95 23.41 15.11
CA GLY A 5 6.47 23.62 13.76
C GLY A 5 7.64 22.70 13.35
N ALA A 6 8.11 21.80 14.19
CA ALA A 6 9.15 20.84 13.80
C ALA A 6 8.63 19.79 12.82
N GLU A 7 7.40 19.34 13.04
CA GLU A 7 6.71 18.39 12.16
C GLU A 7 6.41 19.02 10.79
N GLU A 8 5.91 20.25 10.78
CA GLU A 8 5.67 21.00 9.54
C GLU A 8 6.94 21.15 8.71
N ARG A 9 8.06 21.58 9.33
CA ARG A 9 9.36 21.67 8.65
C ARG A 9 9.91 20.32 8.18
N ALA A 10 9.62 19.24 8.91
CA ALA A 10 10.01 17.89 8.49
C ALA A 10 9.21 17.45 7.26
N ASN A 11 7.91 17.72 7.26
CA ASN A 11 7.04 17.43 6.12
C ASN A 11 7.42 18.25 4.89
N ASP A 12 7.70 19.54 5.04
CA ASP A 12 8.14 20.40 3.93
C ASP A 12 9.45 19.90 3.30
N ARG A 13 10.40 19.46 4.12
CA ARG A 13 11.65 18.85 3.63
C ARG A 13 11.42 17.54 2.90
N LEU A 14 10.49 16.72 3.38
CA LEU A 14 10.12 15.46 2.74
C LEU A 14 9.49 15.71 1.36
N VAL A 15 8.53 16.64 1.28
CA VAL A 15 7.88 17.03 0.02
C VAL A 15 8.92 17.60 -0.97
N ALA A 16 9.84 18.44 -0.51
CA ALA A 16 10.89 18.97 -1.35
C ALA A 16 11.84 17.87 -1.86
N ALA A 17 12.17 16.89 -1.03
CA ALA A 17 12.99 15.75 -1.43
C ALA A 17 12.28 14.87 -2.48
N PHE A 18 10.99 14.62 -2.33
CA PHE A 18 10.21 13.87 -3.33
C PHE A 18 10.14 14.59 -4.68
N ARG A 19 9.91 15.92 -4.68
CA ARG A 19 9.95 16.72 -5.91
C ARG A 19 11.31 16.67 -6.59
N ALA A 20 12.39 16.69 -5.82
CA ALA A 20 13.75 16.57 -6.37
C ALA A 20 14.02 15.20 -7.01
N LEU A 21 13.33 14.12 -6.57
CA LEU A 21 13.42 12.81 -7.21
C LEU A 21 12.73 12.79 -8.58
N GLU A 22 11.62 13.49 -8.75
CA GLU A 22 10.90 13.59 -10.03
C GLU A 22 11.78 14.25 -11.12
N ASP A 23 12.62 15.20 -10.74
CA ASP A 23 13.52 15.93 -11.65
C ASP A 23 14.84 15.18 -11.91
N GLY A 24 15.11 14.09 -11.23
CA GLY A 24 16.38 13.35 -11.25
C GLY A 24 16.52 12.40 -12.45
N ALA A 25 17.64 12.46 -13.17
CA ALA A 25 17.95 11.57 -14.29
C ALA A 25 18.32 10.12 -13.87
N GLN A 26 18.67 9.90 -12.60
CA GLN A 26 18.99 8.60 -12.04
C GLN A 26 18.31 8.45 -10.68
N VAL A 27 17.55 7.37 -10.54
CA VAL A 27 16.85 7.07 -9.31
C VAL A 27 17.67 6.10 -8.47
N PRO A 28 18.16 6.51 -7.30
CA PRO A 28 18.92 5.64 -6.44
C PRO A 28 18.03 4.52 -5.87
N THR A 29 18.60 3.35 -5.72
CA THR A 29 18.04 2.32 -4.85
C THR A 29 18.50 2.57 -3.41
N LEU A 30 17.61 2.33 -2.47
CA LEU A 30 17.87 2.53 -1.05
C LEU A 30 17.68 1.21 -0.30
N PRO A 31 18.59 0.85 0.61
CA PRO A 31 18.39 -0.30 1.47
C PRO A 31 17.26 -0.03 2.45
N THR A 32 16.41 -1.02 2.66
CA THR A 32 15.37 -0.98 3.69
C THR A 32 15.55 -2.11 4.69
N LEU A 33 15.01 -1.92 5.90
CA LEU A 33 15.17 -2.90 6.98
C LEU A 33 14.45 -4.23 6.69
N PHE A 34 13.40 -4.21 5.89
CA PHE A 34 12.49 -5.35 5.75
C PHE A 34 12.31 -5.87 4.31
N SER A 35 12.63 -5.08 3.30
CA SER A 35 12.34 -5.40 1.90
C SER A 35 13.56 -5.35 0.96
N GLY A 36 14.77 -5.32 1.52
CA GLY A 36 15.98 -5.22 0.71
C GLY A 36 16.14 -3.84 0.08
N GLU A 37 16.50 -3.78 -1.20
CA GLU A 37 16.64 -2.52 -1.93
C GLU A 37 15.30 -2.10 -2.54
N VAL A 38 14.97 -0.83 -2.41
CA VAL A 38 13.79 -0.21 -3.03
C VAL A 38 14.20 0.95 -3.92
N ASN A 39 13.46 1.13 -4.99
CA ASN A 39 13.61 2.29 -5.85
C ASN A 39 13.09 3.53 -5.11
N ALA A 40 13.86 4.63 -5.11
CA ALA A 40 13.48 5.85 -4.41
C ALA A 40 12.15 6.45 -4.90
N PHE A 41 11.75 6.23 -6.16
CA PHE A 41 10.43 6.64 -6.67
C PHE A 41 9.25 5.98 -5.96
N SER A 42 9.46 4.81 -5.35
CA SER A 42 8.40 4.14 -4.58
C SER A 42 8.20 4.70 -3.17
N LEU A 43 9.09 5.58 -2.69
CA LEU A 43 9.03 6.11 -1.33
C LEU A 43 7.80 6.95 -1.04
N PRO A 44 7.31 7.83 -1.94
CA PRO A 44 6.07 8.57 -1.72
C PRO A 44 4.88 7.63 -1.51
N ALA A 45 4.68 6.68 -2.41
CA ALA A 45 3.61 5.70 -2.31
C ALA A 45 3.71 4.85 -1.04
N ARG A 46 4.93 4.40 -0.67
CA ARG A 46 5.18 3.68 0.59
C ARG A 46 4.84 4.52 1.81
N ARG A 47 5.23 5.81 1.82
CA ARG A 47 4.89 6.72 2.92
C ARG A 47 3.39 6.94 3.03
N THR A 48 2.70 7.13 1.91
CA THR A 48 1.24 7.24 1.86
C THR A 48 0.57 5.97 2.39
N THR A 49 1.06 4.80 1.98
CA THR A 49 0.57 3.50 2.46
C THR A 49 0.70 3.37 3.98
N GLU A 50 1.86 3.69 4.54
CA GLU A 50 2.07 3.67 5.99
C GLU A 50 1.08 4.60 6.73
N LEU A 51 0.83 5.80 6.19
CA LEU A 51 -0.12 6.74 6.79
C LEU A 51 -1.55 6.20 6.76
N ILE A 52 -1.98 5.63 5.63
CA ILE A 52 -3.33 5.09 5.46
C ILE A 52 -3.52 3.86 6.35
N VAL A 53 -2.61 2.89 6.28
CA VAL A 53 -2.71 1.63 7.04
C VAL A 53 -2.68 1.89 8.54
N HIS A 54 -1.81 2.79 9.01
CA HIS A 54 -1.73 3.13 10.43
C HIS A 54 -2.77 4.14 10.91
N HIS A 55 -3.48 4.82 10.01
CA HIS A 55 -4.63 5.62 10.41
C HIS A 55 -5.75 4.75 10.98
N ASP A 56 -5.98 3.58 10.38
CA ASP A 56 -6.93 2.60 10.90
C ASP A 56 -6.59 2.12 12.33
N ASP A 57 -5.30 2.11 12.69
CA ASP A 57 -4.82 1.73 14.03
C ASP A 57 -5.14 2.77 15.12
N LEU A 58 -5.58 3.98 14.76
CA LEU A 58 -5.80 5.07 15.72
C LEU A 58 -7.14 5.01 16.47
N ASP A 59 -7.98 4.02 16.15
CA ASP A 59 -9.31 3.86 16.76
C ASP A 59 -10.17 5.15 16.70
N THR A 60 -10.15 5.79 15.52
CA THR A 60 -10.96 6.97 15.21
C THR A 60 -12.23 6.57 14.45
N THR A 61 -13.05 7.55 14.09
CA THR A 61 -14.22 7.34 13.21
C THR A 61 -13.86 7.32 11.73
N TRP A 62 -12.57 7.37 11.40
CA TRP A 62 -12.10 7.33 10.03
C TRP A 62 -12.31 5.94 9.42
N GLU A 63 -12.73 5.92 8.16
CA GLU A 63 -12.89 4.70 7.39
C GLU A 63 -12.09 4.76 6.08
N TRP A 64 -11.73 3.60 5.54
CA TRP A 64 -10.90 3.46 4.34
C TRP A 64 -11.40 4.27 3.13
N HIS A 65 -12.73 4.36 2.96
CA HIS A 65 -13.33 5.12 1.85
C HIS A 65 -13.17 6.65 1.97
N GLU A 66 -12.72 7.16 3.13
CA GLU A 66 -12.44 8.59 3.33
C GLU A 66 -11.06 9.00 2.80
N ALA A 67 -10.20 8.03 2.48
CA ALA A 67 -8.91 8.33 1.85
C ALA A 67 -9.11 8.70 0.37
N ASP A 68 -8.19 9.51 -0.16
CA ASP A 68 -8.16 9.84 -1.58
C ASP A 68 -8.01 8.56 -2.43
N PRO A 69 -8.83 8.35 -3.48
CA PRO A 69 -8.76 7.15 -4.30
C PRO A 69 -7.39 6.87 -4.94
N GLU A 70 -6.67 7.91 -5.36
CA GLU A 70 -5.31 7.76 -5.90
C GLU A 70 -4.34 7.29 -4.80
N ALA A 71 -4.50 7.79 -3.58
CA ALA A 71 -3.70 7.35 -2.44
C ALA A 71 -4.00 5.89 -2.05
N ILE A 72 -5.26 5.45 -2.16
CA ILE A 72 -5.63 4.04 -1.94
C ILE A 72 -5.05 3.16 -3.04
N LEU A 73 -5.09 3.58 -4.29
CA LEU A 73 -4.48 2.85 -5.41
C LEU A 73 -2.98 2.67 -5.21
N ASP A 74 -2.26 3.74 -4.86
CA ASP A 74 -0.84 3.68 -4.51
C ASP A 74 -0.55 2.68 -3.39
N ALA A 75 -1.41 2.67 -2.36
CA ALA A 75 -1.28 1.74 -1.24
C ALA A 75 -1.54 0.28 -1.67
N ILE A 76 -2.53 0.03 -2.52
CA ILE A 76 -2.77 -1.28 -3.12
C ILE A 76 -1.55 -1.76 -3.89
N GLU A 77 -0.97 -0.92 -4.74
CA GLU A 77 0.21 -1.25 -5.53
C GLU A 77 1.41 -1.60 -4.65
N VAL A 78 1.63 -0.85 -3.57
CA VAL A 78 2.67 -1.16 -2.58
C VAL A 78 2.41 -2.52 -1.91
N CYS A 79 1.17 -2.83 -1.54
CA CYS A 79 0.80 -4.14 -0.99
C CYS A 79 1.05 -5.26 -1.99
N VAL A 80 0.66 -5.07 -3.25
CA VAL A 80 0.88 -6.05 -4.34
C VAL A 80 2.36 -6.31 -4.55
N LEU A 81 3.17 -5.27 -4.67
CA LEU A 81 4.63 -5.40 -4.83
C LEU A 81 5.27 -6.16 -3.66
N ARG A 82 4.82 -5.87 -2.44
CA ARG A 82 5.27 -6.59 -1.25
C ARG A 82 4.92 -8.08 -1.33
N LEU A 83 3.67 -8.40 -1.68
CA LEU A 83 3.23 -9.78 -1.83
C LEU A 83 3.97 -10.51 -2.96
N GLN A 84 4.23 -9.84 -4.07
CA GLN A 84 5.02 -10.41 -5.17
C GLN A 84 6.46 -10.73 -4.78
N ALA A 85 7.03 -9.95 -3.86
CA ALA A 85 8.40 -10.15 -3.36
C ALA A 85 8.49 -11.21 -2.24
N ASP A 86 7.40 -11.55 -1.57
CA ASP A 86 7.41 -12.53 -0.46
C ASP A 86 7.09 -13.93 -0.99
N PRO A 87 8.05 -14.88 -0.91
CA PRO A 87 7.83 -16.25 -1.39
C PRO A 87 6.76 -17.04 -0.64
N ARG A 88 6.29 -16.53 0.50
CA ARG A 88 5.20 -17.13 1.28
C ARG A 88 3.82 -16.69 0.80
N SER A 89 3.76 -15.72 -0.12
CA SER A 89 2.50 -15.22 -0.63
C SER A 89 1.75 -16.28 -1.43
N PRO A 90 0.43 -16.40 -1.22
CA PRO A 90 -0.40 -17.25 -2.08
C PRO A 90 -0.50 -16.66 -3.49
N GLY A 91 -0.86 -17.49 -4.46
CA GLY A 91 -1.22 -17.01 -5.79
C GLY A 91 -2.53 -16.24 -5.76
N LEU A 92 -2.52 -14.97 -6.16
CA LEU A 92 -3.70 -14.11 -6.18
C LEU A 92 -3.88 -13.46 -7.55
N ARG A 93 -5.12 -13.43 -8.01
CA ARG A 93 -5.60 -12.53 -9.07
C ARG A 93 -6.51 -11.51 -8.44
N ILE A 94 -6.07 -10.27 -8.41
CA ILE A 94 -6.74 -9.15 -7.76
C ILE A 94 -7.39 -8.32 -8.86
N VAL A 95 -8.69 -8.07 -8.76
CA VAL A 95 -9.47 -7.33 -9.75
C VAL A 95 -10.18 -6.18 -9.05
N ALA A 96 -9.81 -4.97 -9.39
CA ALA A 96 -10.50 -3.78 -8.90
C ALA A 96 -11.74 -3.49 -9.75
N ALA A 97 -12.83 -3.12 -9.11
CA ALA A 97 -14.05 -2.68 -9.78
C ALA A 97 -13.83 -1.41 -10.60
N GLU A 98 -12.83 -0.61 -10.23
CA GLU A 98 -12.38 0.59 -10.96
C GLU A 98 -11.66 0.28 -12.27
N GLY A 99 -11.13 -0.95 -12.44
CA GLY A 99 -10.61 -1.45 -13.71
C GLY A 99 -9.21 -2.04 -13.67
N GLU A 100 -8.43 -1.81 -12.62
CA GLU A 100 -7.08 -2.32 -12.48
C GLU A 100 -7.09 -3.81 -12.13
N GLN A 101 -6.03 -4.49 -12.53
CA GLN A 101 -5.81 -5.91 -12.21
C GLN A 101 -4.34 -6.17 -11.88
N TRP A 102 -4.12 -7.01 -10.88
CA TRP A 102 -2.78 -7.44 -10.47
C TRP A 102 -2.73 -8.96 -10.29
N VAL A 103 -1.54 -9.52 -10.42
CA VAL A 103 -1.28 -10.94 -10.21
C VAL A 103 -0.12 -11.10 -9.24
N VAL A 104 -0.32 -11.93 -8.22
CA VAL A 104 0.70 -12.39 -7.29
C VAL A 104 0.88 -13.88 -7.52
N GLY A 105 2.12 -14.36 -7.62
CA GLY A 105 2.42 -15.75 -7.86
C GLY A 105 1.74 -16.29 -9.12
N ASP A 106 1.06 -17.42 -9.01
CA ASP A 106 0.37 -18.08 -10.14
C ASP A 106 -1.04 -17.52 -10.40
N GLY A 107 -1.52 -16.59 -9.58
CA GLY A 107 -2.85 -16.01 -9.73
C GLY A 107 -4.01 -16.99 -9.54
N SER A 108 -3.79 -18.07 -8.80
CA SER A 108 -4.74 -19.19 -8.68
C SER A 108 -6.02 -18.83 -7.91
N PHE A 109 -5.98 -17.87 -7.00
CA PHE A 109 -7.12 -17.44 -6.22
C PHE A 109 -7.58 -16.04 -6.64
N ARG A 110 -8.84 -15.89 -7.05
CA ARG A 110 -9.41 -14.62 -7.50
C ARG A 110 -10.10 -13.90 -6.34
N ILE A 111 -9.78 -12.62 -6.17
CA ILE A 111 -10.52 -11.66 -5.34
C ILE A 111 -10.94 -10.46 -6.19
N GLU A 112 -12.10 -9.90 -5.91
CA GLU A 112 -12.65 -8.77 -6.64
C GLU A 112 -13.38 -7.82 -5.67
N GLY A 113 -13.22 -6.51 -5.87
CA GLY A 113 -13.87 -5.48 -5.06
C GLY A 113 -13.45 -4.08 -5.46
N TYR A 114 -14.02 -3.09 -4.82
CA TYR A 114 -13.54 -1.71 -4.91
C TYR A 114 -12.22 -1.55 -4.15
N TYR A 115 -11.48 -0.48 -4.42
CA TYR A 115 -10.21 -0.20 -3.73
C TYR A 115 -10.35 -0.23 -2.21
N GLU A 116 -11.42 0.34 -1.67
CA GLU A 116 -11.71 0.39 -0.23
C GLU A 116 -11.98 -0.98 0.42
N GLU A 117 -12.29 -1.98 -0.39
CA GLU A 117 -12.48 -3.37 0.05
C GLU A 117 -11.21 -4.21 -0.14
N LEU A 118 -10.46 -3.91 -1.21
CA LEU A 118 -9.21 -4.61 -1.53
C LEU A 118 -8.08 -4.23 -0.58
N LEU A 119 -7.91 -2.93 -0.27
CA LEU A 119 -6.80 -2.48 0.55
C LEU A 119 -6.80 -3.05 1.97
N PRO A 120 -7.91 -3.07 2.73
CA PRO A 120 -7.96 -3.70 4.05
C PRO A 120 -7.55 -5.16 4.04
N PHE A 121 -8.00 -5.91 3.02
CA PHE A 121 -7.60 -7.31 2.87
C PHE A 121 -6.11 -7.46 2.55
N LEU A 122 -5.59 -6.72 1.58
CA LEU A 122 -4.19 -6.83 1.15
C LEU A 122 -3.20 -6.36 2.23
N ALA A 123 -3.57 -5.36 3.01
CA ALA A 123 -2.73 -4.82 4.07
C ALA A 123 -2.84 -5.58 5.40
N ARG A 124 -4.04 -5.99 5.80
CA ARG A 124 -4.33 -6.51 7.13
C ARG A 124 -5.03 -7.87 7.16
N GLY A 125 -5.45 -8.40 6.02
CA GLY A 125 -6.29 -9.60 5.95
C GLY A 125 -7.72 -9.37 6.46
N GLN A 126 -8.15 -8.10 6.56
CA GLN A 126 -9.52 -7.74 6.93
C GLN A 126 -10.46 -7.96 5.74
N VAL A 127 -11.61 -8.56 6.00
CA VAL A 127 -12.59 -8.86 4.96
C VAL A 127 -13.77 -7.92 5.09
N GLU A 128 -13.87 -6.99 4.14
CA GLU A 128 -14.99 -6.07 4.02
C GLU A 128 -16.19 -6.75 3.33
N GLU A 129 -17.42 -6.28 3.62
CA GLU A 129 -18.65 -6.90 3.13
C GLU A 129 -18.74 -6.99 1.60
N GLY A 130 -18.17 -6.04 0.89
CA GLY A 130 -18.18 -5.97 -0.58
C GLY A 130 -17.14 -6.84 -1.27
N LEU A 131 -16.15 -7.37 -0.55
CA LEU A 131 -15.09 -8.19 -1.15
C LEU A 131 -15.65 -9.51 -1.68
N GLN A 132 -15.47 -9.76 -2.97
CA GLN A 132 -15.98 -10.94 -3.65
C GLN A 132 -14.89 -11.99 -3.86
N TYR A 133 -15.18 -13.23 -3.53
CA TYR A 133 -14.29 -14.37 -3.71
C TYR A 133 -15.06 -15.69 -3.62
N GLU A 134 -14.46 -16.78 -4.08
CA GLU A 134 -15.02 -18.11 -3.97
C GLU A 134 -14.10 -19.02 -3.12
N GLY A 135 -14.68 -19.78 -2.21
CA GLY A 135 -13.95 -20.71 -1.35
C GLY A 135 -13.41 -20.06 -0.07
N GLU A 136 -12.31 -20.56 0.44
CA GLU A 136 -11.66 -20.07 1.65
C GLU A 136 -10.54 -19.07 1.29
N LEU A 137 -10.60 -17.87 1.86
CA LEU A 137 -9.59 -16.83 1.63
C LEU A 137 -8.21 -17.31 2.12
N PRO A 138 -7.18 -17.18 1.27
CA PRO A 138 -5.84 -17.52 1.67
C PRO A 138 -5.30 -16.55 2.73
N LYS A 139 -4.51 -17.09 3.65
CA LYS A 139 -3.82 -16.27 4.64
C LYS A 139 -2.65 -15.54 3.99
N LEU A 140 -2.63 -14.23 4.12
CA LEU A 140 -1.53 -13.40 3.63
C LEU A 140 -0.37 -13.35 4.64
N PRO A 141 0.88 -13.19 4.16
CA PRO A 141 2.00 -12.86 5.04
C PRO A 141 1.72 -11.56 5.81
N PRO A 142 2.12 -11.44 7.08
CA PRO A 142 1.91 -10.21 7.86
C PRO A 142 2.64 -9.02 7.22
N TRP A 143 2.03 -7.86 7.43
CA TRP A 143 2.63 -6.57 7.05
C TRP A 143 3.93 -6.32 7.81
#